data_a3d844bcf2917a5cface054e05bec853
#
_entry.id   a3d844bcf2917a5cface054e05bec853
#
_cell.length_a   1.000
_cell.length_b   1.000
_cell.length_c   1.000
_cell.angle_alpha   90.00
_cell.angle_beta   90.00
_cell.angle_gamma   90.00
#
_symmetry.space_group_name_H-M   'P 1'
#
loop_
_entity.id
_entity.type
_entity.pdbx_description
1 polymer ?
#
loop_
_entity_poly.entity_id
_entity_poly.type
_entity_poly.pdbx_seq_one_letter_code
_entity_poly.pdbx_strand_id
1 'polypeptide(L)'
;MYRDHTKVVKIGNRVIGGGNPILIQSMTNTPTEDVAATVAQIHRLEEVGCEIIRCTVPTLEAAKAISEIRKQISIPLVADIHFDYKMAIAAMENGADKIRINPGNIGGADRVAEVVRVARERNIPIRVGVNSGSLEKDLVEKYHGVTAEGIVESALDKVHMIEDLGYDNLVISIKSSDVMMCVHAHELLAGKTPYPLHVGITESGTVLSGNIKSAIGLGLILNQGIGDTIRVSLTGNVVEEIKSAKLILRTLGLRKGGIEVVSCPTCGRTKIDQISLANQVEALAAQFPNLDIKVAVMGCVVNGPGEAKEADLGIAGGIGEGLLIKKGQIIRKIPEAEFIPTLRYELEHWNEQ
;
A
#
# COMPACT_ATOMS: atom_id res chain seq x y z
N MET A 1 -0.34 12.91 -15.80
CA MET A 1 0.37 11.65 -15.45
C MET A 1 -0.45 10.47 -15.95
N TYR A 2 0.12 9.28 -16.10
CA TYR A 2 -0.63 8.10 -16.56
C TYR A 2 -1.89 7.83 -15.74
N ARG A 3 -1.77 7.80 -14.40
CA ARG A 3 -2.88 7.51 -13.48
C ARG A 3 -4.06 8.50 -13.57
N ASP A 4 -3.82 9.73 -14.08
CA ASP A 4 -4.88 10.73 -14.20
C ASP A 4 -5.87 10.41 -15.33
N HIS A 5 -5.45 9.54 -16.25
CA HIS A 5 -6.18 9.16 -17.46
C HIS A 5 -6.60 7.68 -17.49
N THR A 6 -6.33 6.93 -16.41
CA THR A 6 -6.78 5.53 -16.33
C THR A 6 -8.30 5.46 -16.20
N LYS A 7 -8.89 4.35 -16.65
CA LYS A 7 -10.32 4.10 -16.45
C LYS A 7 -10.67 4.11 -14.96
N VAL A 8 -11.81 4.66 -14.64
CA VAL A 8 -12.35 4.65 -13.27
C VAL A 8 -12.97 3.30 -12.97
N VAL A 9 -12.52 2.64 -11.91
CA VAL A 9 -13.01 1.34 -11.46
C VAL A 9 -13.55 1.45 -10.04
N LYS A 10 -14.78 0.99 -9.84
CA LYS A 10 -15.43 0.94 -8.53
C LYS A 10 -15.21 -0.44 -7.90
N ILE A 11 -14.77 -0.46 -6.65
CA ILE A 11 -14.54 -1.67 -5.85
C ILE A 11 -15.31 -1.52 -4.55
N GLY A 12 -16.48 -2.13 -4.46
CA GLY A 12 -17.39 -1.91 -3.32
C GLY A 12 -17.70 -0.44 -3.11
N ASN A 13 -17.32 0.11 -1.95
CA ASN A 13 -17.48 1.52 -1.60
C ASN A 13 -16.26 2.40 -1.93
N ARG A 14 -15.27 1.87 -2.65
CA ARG A 14 -14.05 2.60 -3.08
C ARG A 14 -14.01 2.78 -4.59
N VAL A 15 -13.25 3.78 -5.01
CA VAL A 15 -13.02 4.09 -6.42
C VAL A 15 -11.52 4.27 -6.66
N ILE A 16 -11.01 3.74 -7.78
CA ILE A 16 -9.62 3.86 -8.21
C ILE A 16 -9.54 4.29 -9.67
N GLY A 17 -8.38 4.73 -10.12
CA GLY A 17 -8.18 5.22 -11.49
C GLY A 17 -8.68 6.65 -11.68
N GLY A 18 -8.42 7.24 -12.85
CA GLY A 18 -8.87 8.59 -13.20
C GLY A 18 -8.38 9.68 -12.26
N GLY A 19 -7.17 9.56 -11.72
CA GLY A 19 -6.61 10.53 -10.78
C GLY A 19 -7.14 10.44 -9.33
N ASN A 20 -8.00 9.47 -9.02
CA ASN A 20 -8.45 9.23 -7.65
C ASN A 20 -7.26 8.91 -6.71
N PRO A 21 -7.39 9.10 -5.40
CA PRO A 21 -6.33 8.78 -4.44
C PRO A 21 -5.84 7.33 -4.56
N ILE A 22 -4.54 7.14 -4.40
CA ILE A 22 -3.92 5.80 -4.41
C ILE A 22 -4.35 5.04 -3.16
N LEU A 23 -4.99 3.88 -3.32
CA LEU A 23 -5.46 3.10 -2.19
C LEU A 23 -4.45 2.04 -1.74
N ILE A 24 -4.39 1.83 -0.43
CA ILE A 24 -3.53 0.82 0.21
C ILE A 24 -4.32 -0.47 0.36
N GLN A 25 -3.83 -1.53 -0.27
CA GLN A 25 -4.36 -2.88 -0.14
C GLN A 25 -3.41 -3.74 0.68
N SER A 26 -3.95 -4.59 1.58
CA SER A 26 -3.22 -5.69 2.19
C SER A 26 -3.90 -7.03 1.91
N MET A 27 -3.41 -8.07 2.54
CA MET A 27 -3.90 -9.44 2.37
C MET A 27 -3.89 -10.16 3.71
N THR A 28 -4.96 -10.90 4.01
CA THR A 28 -5.01 -11.76 5.18
C THR A 28 -4.04 -12.95 5.04
N ASN A 29 -3.51 -13.40 6.17
CA ASN A 29 -2.72 -14.64 6.26
C ASN A 29 -3.43 -15.71 7.11
N THR A 30 -4.69 -15.47 7.47
CA THR A 30 -5.59 -16.45 8.09
C THR A 30 -6.23 -17.32 7.03
N PRO A 31 -6.62 -18.59 7.33
CA PRO A 31 -7.51 -19.35 6.49
C PRO A 31 -8.84 -18.59 6.33
N THR A 32 -9.30 -18.39 5.10
CA THR A 32 -10.51 -17.57 4.84
C THR A 32 -11.78 -18.20 5.39
N GLU A 33 -11.84 -19.51 5.48
CA GLU A 33 -12.92 -20.29 6.11
C GLU A 33 -13.02 -20.08 7.63
N ASP A 34 -11.93 -19.67 8.29
CA ASP A 34 -11.97 -19.18 9.68
C ASP A 34 -12.43 -17.71 9.69
N VAL A 35 -13.74 -17.52 9.63
CA VAL A 35 -14.38 -16.19 9.58
C VAL A 35 -13.97 -15.34 10.78
N ALA A 36 -13.95 -15.89 11.98
CA ALA A 36 -13.66 -15.12 13.19
C ALA A 36 -12.23 -14.60 13.20
N ALA A 37 -11.23 -15.44 12.91
CA ALA A 37 -9.83 -15.05 12.83
C ALA A 37 -9.59 -14.05 11.69
N THR A 38 -10.23 -14.26 10.53
CA THR A 38 -10.09 -13.40 9.37
C THR A 38 -10.69 -12.02 9.61
N VAL A 39 -11.89 -11.92 10.17
CA VAL A 39 -12.54 -10.66 10.54
C VAL A 39 -11.70 -9.90 11.58
N ALA A 40 -11.24 -10.59 12.63
CA ALA A 40 -10.39 -9.97 13.65
C ALA A 40 -9.08 -9.42 13.07
N GLN A 41 -8.48 -10.09 12.07
CA GLN A 41 -7.30 -9.59 11.39
C GLN A 41 -7.64 -8.38 10.52
N ILE A 42 -8.76 -8.40 9.79
CA ILE A 42 -9.20 -7.30 8.94
C ILE A 42 -9.46 -6.05 9.79
N HIS A 43 -10.13 -6.15 10.93
CA HIS A 43 -10.37 -5.01 11.82
C HIS A 43 -9.06 -4.35 12.27
N ARG A 44 -8.06 -5.14 12.67
CA ARG A 44 -6.73 -4.58 13.00
C ARG A 44 -6.08 -3.86 11.82
N LEU A 45 -6.30 -4.34 10.61
CA LEU A 45 -5.81 -3.67 9.39
C LEU A 45 -6.61 -2.40 9.07
N GLU A 46 -7.93 -2.39 9.29
CA GLU A 46 -8.77 -1.20 9.15
C GLU A 46 -8.34 -0.10 10.14
N GLU A 47 -8.09 -0.45 11.40
CA GLU A 47 -7.61 0.48 12.44
C GLU A 47 -6.33 1.22 12.04
N VAL A 48 -5.41 0.53 11.35
CA VAL A 48 -4.17 1.16 10.85
C VAL A 48 -4.33 1.78 9.46
N GLY A 49 -5.53 1.69 8.87
CA GLY A 49 -5.90 2.37 7.62
C GLY A 49 -5.66 1.58 6.35
N CYS A 50 -5.84 0.28 6.40
CA CYS A 50 -6.06 -0.53 5.20
C CYS A 50 -7.35 -0.10 4.51
N GLU A 51 -7.33 0.00 3.20
CA GLU A 51 -8.47 0.52 2.43
C GLU A 51 -9.12 -0.53 1.52
N ILE A 52 -8.41 -1.61 1.23
CA ILE A 52 -8.89 -2.77 0.48
C ILE A 52 -8.23 -4.01 1.08
N ILE A 53 -9.01 -5.04 1.35
CA ILE A 53 -8.46 -6.33 1.83
C ILE A 53 -8.56 -7.41 0.76
N ARG A 54 -7.55 -8.30 0.71
CA ARG A 54 -7.55 -9.47 -0.17
C ARG A 54 -7.49 -10.74 0.68
N CYS A 55 -8.38 -11.70 0.39
CA CYS A 55 -8.42 -13.02 1.00
C CYS A 55 -8.19 -14.09 -0.06
N THR A 56 -7.45 -15.15 0.27
CA THR A 56 -7.31 -16.32 -0.62
C THR A 56 -8.59 -17.13 -0.64
N VAL A 57 -8.95 -17.67 -1.80
CA VAL A 57 -10.15 -18.52 -1.95
C VAL A 57 -9.76 -19.85 -2.62
N PRO A 58 -9.13 -20.75 -1.86
CA PRO A 58 -8.69 -22.04 -2.40
C PRO A 58 -9.80 -23.09 -2.47
N THR A 59 -10.86 -22.95 -1.69
CA THR A 59 -11.95 -23.94 -1.54
C THR A 59 -13.32 -23.28 -1.64
N LEU A 60 -14.35 -24.10 -1.80
CA LEU A 60 -15.74 -23.64 -1.79
C LEU A 60 -16.16 -23.11 -0.41
N GLU A 61 -15.62 -23.70 0.66
CA GLU A 61 -15.83 -23.23 2.03
C GLU A 61 -15.30 -21.81 2.20
N ALA A 62 -14.08 -21.54 1.73
CA ALA A 62 -13.51 -20.21 1.72
C ALA A 62 -14.35 -19.21 0.90
N ALA A 63 -14.88 -19.65 -0.26
CA ALA A 63 -15.77 -18.81 -1.07
C ALA A 63 -17.08 -18.47 -0.35
N LYS A 64 -17.69 -19.43 0.34
CA LYS A 64 -18.91 -19.21 1.14
C LYS A 64 -18.67 -18.32 2.35
N ALA A 65 -17.49 -18.42 2.99
CA ALA A 65 -17.12 -17.61 4.13
C ALA A 65 -17.08 -16.10 3.80
N ILE A 66 -16.85 -15.72 2.53
CA ILE A 66 -16.84 -14.32 2.09
C ILE A 66 -18.12 -13.59 2.51
N SER A 67 -19.28 -14.21 2.40
CA SER A 67 -20.56 -13.55 2.73
C SER A 67 -20.64 -13.16 4.21
N GLU A 68 -20.13 -14.01 5.10
CA GLU A 68 -20.11 -13.72 6.54
C GLU A 68 -19.03 -12.71 6.90
N ILE A 69 -17.87 -12.76 6.25
CA ILE A 69 -16.80 -11.77 6.42
C ILE A 69 -17.29 -10.39 5.97
N ARG A 70 -17.90 -10.28 4.77
CA ARG A 70 -18.37 -9.00 4.20
C ARG A 70 -19.38 -8.27 5.09
N LYS A 71 -20.21 -8.99 5.83
CA LYS A 71 -21.19 -8.40 6.78
C LYS A 71 -20.53 -7.70 7.96
N GLN A 72 -19.29 -8.05 8.27
CA GLN A 72 -18.60 -7.62 9.49
C GLN A 72 -17.45 -6.63 9.24
N ILE A 73 -17.10 -6.35 8.00
CA ILE A 73 -16.00 -5.44 7.62
C ILE A 73 -16.51 -4.23 6.86
N SER A 74 -15.78 -3.10 6.93
CA SER A 74 -16.16 -1.84 6.27
C SER A 74 -15.48 -1.63 4.92
N ILE A 75 -14.30 -2.22 4.70
CA ILE A 75 -13.50 -2.08 3.48
C ILE A 75 -13.85 -3.16 2.44
N PRO A 76 -13.65 -2.88 1.14
CA PRO A 76 -13.91 -3.85 0.09
C PRO A 76 -13.03 -5.09 0.19
N LEU A 77 -13.62 -6.24 -0.14
CA LEU A 77 -12.95 -7.55 -0.14
C LEU A 77 -12.64 -8.00 -1.57
N VAL A 78 -11.39 -8.35 -1.81
CA VAL A 78 -10.89 -8.95 -3.06
C VAL A 78 -10.69 -10.44 -2.85
N ALA A 79 -11.35 -11.27 -3.65
CA ALA A 79 -11.12 -12.71 -3.66
C ALA A 79 -9.93 -13.05 -4.57
N ASP A 80 -8.93 -13.74 -4.02
CA ASP A 80 -7.73 -14.16 -4.75
C ASP A 80 -7.86 -15.61 -5.20
N ILE A 81 -8.03 -15.82 -6.49
CA ILE A 81 -8.27 -17.11 -7.11
C ILE A 81 -7.01 -17.58 -7.84
N HIS A 82 -6.55 -18.79 -7.54
CA HIS A 82 -5.32 -19.30 -8.11
C HIS A 82 -5.53 -20.21 -9.32
N PHE A 83 -6.42 -21.24 -9.21
CA PHE A 83 -6.50 -22.29 -10.22
C PHE A 83 -7.92 -22.67 -10.64
N ASP A 84 -8.93 -22.57 -9.77
CA ASP A 84 -10.27 -23.03 -10.08
C ASP A 84 -11.24 -21.88 -10.34
N TYR A 85 -11.70 -21.77 -11.59
CA TYR A 85 -12.68 -20.75 -12.00
C TYR A 85 -13.99 -20.80 -11.22
N LYS A 86 -14.39 -21.98 -10.71
CA LYS A 86 -15.59 -22.13 -9.88
C LYS A 86 -15.49 -21.37 -8.57
N MET A 87 -14.28 -21.27 -8.03
CA MET A 87 -14.04 -20.47 -6.81
C MET A 87 -14.20 -18.98 -7.11
N ALA A 88 -13.82 -18.51 -8.31
CA ALA A 88 -14.07 -17.13 -8.73
C ALA A 88 -15.58 -16.83 -8.78
N ILE A 89 -16.36 -17.71 -9.40
CA ILE A 89 -17.82 -17.58 -9.50
C ILE A 89 -18.43 -17.60 -8.08
N ALA A 90 -18.12 -18.61 -7.28
CA ALA A 90 -18.65 -18.72 -5.94
C ALA A 90 -18.27 -17.51 -5.04
N ALA A 91 -17.06 -16.99 -5.17
CA ALA A 91 -16.64 -15.79 -4.42
C ALA A 91 -17.47 -14.56 -4.80
N MET A 92 -17.70 -14.33 -6.10
CA MET A 92 -18.55 -13.24 -6.58
C MET A 92 -20.01 -13.39 -6.13
N GLU A 93 -20.55 -14.60 -6.14
CA GLU A 93 -21.90 -14.90 -5.68
C GLU A 93 -22.06 -14.68 -4.17
N ASN A 94 -20.99 -14.86 -3.40
CA ASN A 94 -20.95 -14.62 -1.97
C ASN A 94 -20.50 -13.19 -1.58
N GLY A 95 -20.43 -12.26 -2.54
CA GLY A 95 -20.28 -10.83 -2.25
C GLY A 95 -18.87 -10.30 -2.25
N ALA A 96 -17.93 -10.95 -2.92
CA ALA A 96 -16.62 -10.35 -3.21
C ALA A 96 -16.78 -9.07 -4.06
N ASP A 97 -16.12 -7.98 -3.67
CA ASP A 97 -16.20 -6.69 -4.38
C ASP A 97 -15.28 -6.62 -5.60
N LYS A 98 -14.31 -7.50 -5.69
CA LYS A 98 -13.38 -7.68 -6.81
C LYS A 98 -12.81 -9.09 -6.77
N ILE A 99 -12.48 -9.65 -7.91
CA ILE A 99 -11.69 -10.87 -7.98
C ILE A 99 -10.29 -10.58 -8.54
N ARG A 100 -9.31 -11.38 -8.12
CA ARG A 100 -7.99 -11.44 -8.74
C ARG A 100 -7.78 -12.83 -9.32
N ILE A 101 -7.49 -12.87 -10.59
CA ILE A 101 -7.20 -14.11 -11.34
C ILE A 101 -5.92 -13.93 -12.18
N ASN A 102 -5.32 -15.06 -12.52
CA ASN A 102 -4.47 -15.17 -13.70
C ASN A 102 -5.26 -15.99 -14.72
N PRO A 103 -5.80 -15.41 -15.82
CA PRO A 103 -6.58 -16.13 -16.80
C PRO A 103 -5.89 -17.39 -17.35
N GLY A 104 -4.56 -17.36 -17.44
CA GLY A 104 -3.78 -18.53 -17.88
C GLY A 104 -3.78 -19.72 -16.90
N ASN A 105 -4.13 -19.49 -15.62
CA ASN A 105 -4.10 -20.52 -14.59
C ASN A 105 -5.48 -21.11 -14.25
N ILE A 106 -6.57 -20.41 -14.58
CA ILE A 106 -7.93 -20.85 -14.20
C ILE A 106 -8.58 -21.79 -15.24
N GLY A 107 -7.89 -22.04 -16.34
CA GLY A 107 -8.28 -23.00 -17.39
C GLY A 107 -8.41 -22.38 -18.77
N GLY A 108 -9.07 -23.07 -19.67
CA GLY A 108 -9.24 -22.61 -21.07
C GLY A 108 -10.20 -21.43 -21.22
N ALA A 109 -10.31 -20.92 -22.45
CA ALA A 109 -11.13 -19.75 -22.80
C ALA A 109 -12.59 -19.86 -22.31
N ASP A 110 -13.18 -21.05 -22.37
CA ASP A 110 -14.56 -21.30 -21.91
C ASP A 110 -14.73 -21.01 -20.41
N ARG A 111 -13.73 -21.38 -19.60
CA ARG A 111 -13.77 -21.14 -18.15
C ARG A 111 -13.60 -19.65 -17.82
N VAL A 112 -12.74 -18.96 -18.56
CA VAL A 112 -12.59 -17.50 -18.46
C VAL A 112 -13.91 -16.82 -18.86
N ALA A 113 -14.56 -17.28 -19.90
CA ALA A 113 -15.87 -16.75 -20.35
C ALA A 113 -16.94 -16.87 -19.26
N GLU A 114 -17.01 -17.99 -18.54
CA GLU A 114 -17.95 -18.17 -17.43
C GLU A 114 -17.67 -17.18 -16.29
N VAL A 115 -16.41 -16.97 -15.90
CA VAL A 115 -16.02 -15.98 -14.89
C VAL A 115 -16.42 -14.57 -15.34
N VAL A 116 -16.13 -14.22 -16.60
CA VAL A 116 -16.45 -12.90 -17.18
C VAL A 116 -17.97 -12.69 -17.23
N ARG A 117 -18.75 -13.72 -17.55
CA ARG A 117 -20.22 -13.64 -17.57
C ARG A 117 -20.74 -13.23 -16.18
N VAL A 118 -20.33 -13.92 -15.13
CA VAL A 118 -20.77 -13.63 -13.75
C VAL A 118 -20.25 -12.26 -13.28
N ALA A 119 -19.01 -11.91 -13.62
CA ALA A 119 -18.44 -10.60 -13.30
C ALA A 119 -19.25 -9.46 -13.95
N ARG A 120 -19.68 -9.64 -15.21
CA ARG A 120 -20.52 -8.67 -15.93
C ARG A 120 -21.92 -8.54 -15.30
N GLU A 121 -22.59 -9.65 -15.02
CA GLU A 121 -23.92 -9.66 -14.39
C GLU A 121 -23.95 -8.92 -13.06
N ARG A 122 -22.83 -8.98 -12.32
CA ARG A 122 -22.69 -8.38 -10.98
C ARG A 122 -21.89 -7.08 -10.98
N ASN A 123 -21.37 -6.65 -12.12
CA ASN A 123 -20.50 -5.49 -12.29
C ASN A 123 -19.27 -5.53 -11.36
N ILE A 124 -18.64 -6.70 -11.22
CA ILE A 124 -17.50 -6.93 -10.33
C ILE A 124 -16.19 -6.79 -11.12
N PRO A 125 -15.28 -5.86 -10.76
CA PRO A 125 -14.03 -5.70 -11.48
C PRO A 125 -13.13 -6.93 -11.35
N ILE A 126 -12.44 -7.25 -12.44
CA ILE A 126 -11.46 -8.33 -12.50
C ILE A 126 -10.06 -7.74 -12.48
N ARG A 127 -9.22 -8.18 -11.54
CA ARG A 127 -7.79 -7.89 -11.60
C ARG A 127 -7.04 -9.03 -12.27
N VAL A 128 -6.47 -8.72 -13.42
CA VAL A 128 -5.52 -9.58 -14.12
C VAL A 128 -4.17 -9.48 -13.42
N GLY A 129 -3.66 -10.59 -12.88
CA GLY A 129 -2.41 -10.61 -12.13
C GLY A 129 -1.37 -11.54 -12.75
N VAL A 130 -0.24 -10.98 -13.17
CA VAL A 130 0.91 -11.69 -13.70
C VAL A 130 2.10 -11.51 -12.77
N ASN A 131 2.84 -12.58 -12.50
CA ASN A 131 4.07 -12.55 -11.72
C ASN A 131 5.23 -13.10 -12.58
N SER A 132 6.42 -12.55 -12.41
CA SER A 132 7.63 -13.01 -13.11
C SER A 132 7.92 -14.51 -12.91
N GLY A 133 7.64 -15.04 -11.71
CA GLY A 133 7.85 -16.45 -11.39
C GLY A 133 6.86 -17.43 -12.04
N SER A 134 5.82 -16.94 -12.71
CA SER A 134 4.80 -17.76 -13.41
C SER A 134 4.61 -17.35 -14.87
N LEU A 135 5.66 -16.79 -15.49
CA LEU A 135 5.65 -16.44 -16.91
C LEU A 135 5.59 -17.70 -17.76
N GLU A 136 4.84 -17.65 -18.86
CA GLU A 136 4.64 -18.73 -19.81
C GLU A 136 5.96 -19.14 -20.47
N LYS A 137 6.12 -20.45 -20.73
CA LYS A 137 7.38 -21.01 -21.27
C LYS A 137 7.70 -20.48 -22.67
N ASP A 138 6.71 -20.29 -23.51
CA ASP A 138 6.85 -19.72 -24.84
C ASP A 138 7.35 -18.27 -24.80
N LEU A 139 6.88 -17.48 -23.86
CA LEU A 139 7.38 -16.12 -23.64
C LEU A 139 8.81 -16.12 -23.07
N VAL A 140 9.14 -17.05 -22.17
CA VAL A 140 10.52 -17.21 -21.66
C VAL A 140 11.47 -17.61 -22.81
N GLU A 141 11.05 -18.47 -23.71
CA GLU A 141 11.82 -18.85 -24.90
C GLU A 141 11.96 -17.67 -25.86
N LYS A 142 10.86 -16.97 -26.16
CA LYS A 142 10.83 -15.81 -27.05
C LYS A 142 11.78 -14.69 -26.61
N TYR A 143 11.80 -14.39 -25.31
CA TYR A 143 12.59 -13.31 -24.74
C TYR A 143 13.95 -13.76 -24.15
N HIS A 144 14.32 -15.04 -24.33
CA HIS A 144 15.55 -15.63 -23.82
C HIS A 144 15.70 -15.50 -22.29
N GLY A 145 14.59 -15.53 -21.55
CA GLY A 145 14.53 -15.42 -20.10
C GLY A 145 13.28 -14.71 -19.60
N VAL A 146 13.25 -14.45 -18.30
CA VAL A 146 12.23 -13.63 -17.67
C VAL A 146 12.62 -12.17 -17.83
N THR A 147 11.86 -11.41 -18.62
CA THR A 147 12.13 -10.00 -18.92
C THR A 147 10.91 -9.12 -18.67
N ALA A 148 11.10 -7.81 -18.58
CA ALA A 148 10.01 -6.84 -18.44
C ALA A 148 9.05 -6.90 -19.63
N GLU A 149 9.57 -7.03 -20.85
CA GLU A 149 8.79 -7.13 -22.08
C GLU A 149 7.92 -8.38 -22.09
N GLY A 150 8.49 -9.53 -21.69
CA GLY A 150 7.73 -10.80 -21.60
C GLY A 150 6.61 -10.73 -20.57
N ILE A 151 6.85 -10.13 -19.41
CA ILE A 151 5.83 -9.92 -18.37
C ILE A 151 4.70 -9.01 -18.88
N VAL A 152 5.05 -7.95 -19.60
CA VAL A 152 4.07 -7.01 -20.18
C VAL A 152 3.25 -7.67 -21.26
N GLU A 153 3.88 -8.42 -22.18
CA GLU A 153 3.16 -9.18 -23.22
C GLU A 153 2.19 -10.18 -22.58
N SER A 154 2.65 -10.98 -21.64
CA SER A 154 1.79 -11.90 -20.88
C SER A 154 0.59 -11.22 -20.22
N ALA A 155 0.78 -10.01 -19.66
CA ALA A 155 -0.31 -9.27 -19.05
C ALA A 155 -1.32 -8.75 -20.07
N LEU A 156 -0.85 -8.21 -21.21
CA LEU A 156 -1.70 -7.69 -22.27
C LEU A 156 -2.49 -8.79 -22.96
N ASP A 157 -1.89 -9.94 -23.25
CA ASP A 157 -2.59 -11.08 -23.86
C ASP A 157 -3.76 -11.54 -23.00
N LYS A 158 -3.57 -11.57 -21.67
CA LYS A 158 -4.63 -11.92 -20.73
C LYS A 158 -5.71 -10.85 -20.59
N VAL A 159 -5.35 -9.59 -20.75
CA VAL A 159 -6.31 -8.48 -20.80
C VAL A 159 -7.13 -8.58 -22.07
N HIS A 160 -6.50 -8.73 -23.22
CA HIS A 160 -7.19 -8.89 -24.51
C HIS A 160 -8.15 -10.08 -24.50
N MET A 161 -7.75 -11.21 -23.89
CA MET A 161 -8.66 -12.37 -23.74
C MET A 161 -9.97 -12.00 -23.04
N ILE A 162 -9.95 -11.08 -22.05
CA ILE A 162 -11.16 -10.64 -21.36
C ILE A 162 -11.89 -9.55 -22.17
N GLU A 163 -11.15 -8.65 -22.81
CA GLU A 163 -11.73 -7.62 -23.70
C GLU A 163 -12.48 -8.24 -24.88
N ASP A 164 -11.95 -9.30 -25.48
CA ASP A 164 -12.60 -10.04 -26.58
C ASP A 164 -13.93 -10.67 -26.15
N LEU A 165 -14.10 -10.93 -24.86
CA LEU A 165 -15.37 -11.32 -24.27
C LEU A 165 -16.29 -10.13 -24.00
N GLY A 166 -15.91 -8.91 -24.38
CA GLY A 166 -16.68 -7.67 -24.20
C GLY A 166 -16.72 -7.17 -22.77
N TYR A 167 -15.67 -7.39 -21.96
CA TYR A 167 -15.60 -6.91 -20.59
C TYR A 167 -14.34 -6.08 -20.34
N ASP A 168 -14.52 -4.85 -19.83
CA ASP A 168 -13.46 -3.86 -19.67
C ASP A 168 -13.40 -3.23 -18.28
N ASN A 169 -14.11 -3.79 -17.30
CA ASN A 169 -14.00 -3.38 -15.89
C ASN A 169 -12.79 -4.09 -15.24
N LEU A 170 -11.60 -3.65 -15.63
CA LEU A 170 -10.34 -4.34 -15.37
C LEU A 170 -9.37 -3.50 -14.54
N VAL A 171 -8.54 -4.21 -13.79
CA VAL A 171 -7.34 -3.72 -13.12
C VAL A 171 -6.19 -4.64 -13.50
N ILE A 172 -4.99 -4.12 -13.69
CA ILE A 172 -3.83 -4.95 -14.02
C ILE A 172 -2.83 -4.91 -12.88
N SER A 173 -2.21 -6.04 -12.59
CA SER A 173 -1.05 -6.11 -11.70
C SER A 173 0.03 -6.99 -12.31
N ILE A 174 1.21 -6.42 -12.45
CA ILE A 174 2.44 -7.14 -12.79
C ILE A 174 3.38 -7.05 -11.61
N LYS A 175 4.05 -8.13 -11.29
CA LYS A 175 4.94 -8.20 -10.13
C LYS A 175 6.20 -8.98 -10.42
N SER A 176 7.31 -8.47 -9.91
CA SER A 176 8.60 -9.15 -9.89
C SER A 176 9.25 -9.00 -8.52
N SER A 177 10.12 -9.94 -8.16
CA SER A 177 11.03 -9.83 -7.03
C SER A 177 12.28 -8.99 -7.37
N ASP A 178 12.61 -8.87 -8.66
CA ASP A 178 13.58 -7.92 -9.16
C ASP A 178 12.93 -6.54 -9.27
N VAL A 179 13.44 -5.60 -8.47
CA VAL A 179 12.88 -4.25 -8.33
C VAL A 179 12.96 -3.48 -9.66
N MET A 180 14.10 -3.51 -10.33
CA MET A 180 14.29 -2.72 -11.55
C MET A 180 13.52 -3.31 -12.73
N MET A 181 13.45 -4.63 -12.84
CA MET A 181 12.57 -5.29 -13.82
C MET A 181 11.10 -4.92 -13.57
N CYS A 182 10.67 -4.88 -12.30
CA CYS A 182 9.31 -4.48 -11.95
C CYS A 182 9.02 -3.03 -12.36
N VAL A 183 9.96 -2.10 -12.11
CA VAL A 183 9.85 -0.69 -12.52
C VAL A 183 9.73 -0.60 -14.04
N HIS A 184 10.66 -1.20 -14.76
CA HIS A 184 10.67 -1.15 -16.23
C HIS A 184 9.42 -1.77 -16.86
N ALA A 185 8.93 -2.89 -16.31
CA ALA A 185 7.68 -3.49 -16.76
C ALA A 185 6.48 -2.55 -16.57
N HIS A 186 6.41 -1.78 -15.48
CA HIS A 186 5.33 -0.80 -15.28
C HIS A 186 5.45 0.39 -16.24
N GLU A 187 6.65 0.86 -16.53
CA GLU A 187 6.89 1.91 -17.54
C GLU A 187 6.38 1.47 -18.93
N LEU A 188 6.75 0.27 -19.34
CA LEU A 188 6.30 -0.30 -20.61
C LEU A 188 4.77 -0.51 -20.66
N LEU A 189 4.18 -0.99 -19.57
CA LEU A 189 2.75 -1.29 -19.51
C LEU A 189 1.90 -0.02 -19.51
N ALA A 190 2.32 1.03 -18.78
CA ALA A 190 1.60 2.29 -18.68
C ALA A 190 1.36 2.96 -20.04
N GLY A 191 2.29 2.80 -21.01
CA GLY A 191 2.12 3.29 -22.37
C GLY A 191 1.19 2.48 -23.26
N LYS A 192 0.70 1.32 -22.80
CA LYS A 192 0.00 0.34 -23.62
C LYS A 192 -1.42 0.01 -23.16
N THR A 193 -1.86 0.55 -22.02
CA THR A 193 -3.18 0.20 -21.44
C THR A 193 -3.84 1.40 -20.77
N PRO A 194 -5.18 1.52 -20.83
CA PRO A 194 -5.92 2.55 -20.11
C PRO A 194 -6.36 2.11 -18.70
N TYR A 195 -6.03 0.90 -18.28
CA TYR A 195 -6.55 0.34 -17.01
C TYR A 195 -5.74 0.77 -15.80
N PRO A 196 -6.38 0.95 -14.64
CA PRO A 196 -5.66 1.23 -13.39
C PRO A 196 -4.73 0.09 -13.00
N LEU A 197 -3.58 0.45 -12.44
CA LEU A 197 -2.53 -0.50 -12.07
C LEU A 197 -2.44 -0.70 -10.56
N HIS A 198 -2.34 -1.97 -10.16
CA HIS A 198 -2.03 -2.37 -8.80
C HIS A 198 -0.53 -2.69 -8.68
N VAL A 199 0.19 -1.89 -7.92
CA VAL A 199 1.65 -1.93 -7.85
C VAL A 199 2.14 -2.55 -6.55
N GLY A 200 3.24 -3.29 -6.62
CA GLY A 200 3.91 -3.84 -5.45
C GLY A 200 5.07 -4.75 -5.85
N ILE A 201 6.08 -4.81 -5.00
CA ILE A 201 7.20 -5.76 -5.15
C ILE A 201 6.79 -7.07 -4.48
N THR A 202 6.95 -8.19 -5.18
CA THR A 202 6.68 -9.53 -4.62
C THR A 202 7.93 -10.13 -4.02
N GLU A 203 7.77 -11.06 -3.06
CA GLU A 203 8.91 -11.78 -2.45
C GLU A 203 10.01 -10.83 -1.95
N SER A 204 9.59 -9.70 -1.37
CA SER A 204 10.53 -8.64 -1.01
C SER A 204 11.38 -8.98 0.23
N GLY A 205 10.96 -9.97 1.03
CA GLY A 205 11.73 -10.50 2.17
C GLY A 205 11.22 -10.01 3.52
N THR A 206 12.10 -10.04 4.53
CA THR A 206 11.80 -9.63 5.91
C THR A 206 11.49 -8.13 6.00
N VAL A 207 11.03 -7.67 7.18
CA VAL A 207 10.61 -6.26 7.39
C VAL A 207 11.67 -5.26 6.91
N LEU A 208 12.95 -5.46 7.25
CA LEU A 208 14.01 -4.53 6.85
C LEU A 208 14.24 -4.54 5.33
N SER A 209 14.59 -5.69 4.77
CA SER A 209 14.92 -5.80 3.33
C SER A 209 13.70 -5.54 2.45
N GLY A 210 12.53 -6.02 2.89
CA GLY A 210 11.28 -5.85 2.18
C GLY A 210 10.81 -4.38 2.13
N ASN A 211 11.01 -3.63 3.20
CA ASN A 211 10.71 -2.20 3.23
C ASN A 211 11.63 -1.41 2.28
N ILE A 212 12.93 -1.72 2.28
CA ILE A 212 13.88 -1.06 1.37
C ILE A 212 13.51 -1.33 -0.09
N LYS A 213 13.30 -2.60 -0.47
CA LYS A 213 12.90 -2.97 -1.83
C LYS A 213 11.57 -2.34 -2.24
N SER A 214 10.58 -2.37 -1.35
CA SER A 214 9.26 -1.79 -1.61
C SER A 214 9.34 -0.27 -1.74
N ALA A 215 10.09 0.42 -0.88
CA ALA A 215 10.26 1.86 -0.93
C ALA A 215 10.94 2.29 -2.24
N ILE A 216 11.98 1.59 -2.67
CA ILE A 216 12.66 1.86 -3.95
C ILE A 216 11.70 1.61 -5.12
N GLY A 217 11.12 0.40 -5.22
CA GLY A 217 10.30 0.03 -6.36
C GLY A 217 9.01 0.86 -6.47
N LEU A 218 8.26 0.99 -5.37
CA LEU A 218 7.08 1.84 -5.33
C LEU A 218 7.43 3.31 -5.54
N GLY A 219 8.52 3.78 -4.94
CA GLY A 219 8.99 5.16 -5.11
C GLY A 219 9.25 5.51 -6.57
N LEU A 220 10.00 4.67 -7.28
CA LEU A 220 10.32 4.88 -8.71
C LEU A 220 9.06 4.84 -9.59
N ILE A 221 8.15 3.88 -9.36
CA ILE A 221 6.93 3.72 -10.18
C ILE A 221 5.96 4.86 -9.90
N LEU A 222 5.66 5.15 -8.64
CA LEU A 222 4.71 6.18 -8.24
C LEU A 222 5.16 7.60 -8.62
N ASN A 223 6.47 7.87 -8.55
CA ASN A 223 7.04 9.17 -8.94
C ASN A 223 6.84 9.47 -10.44
N GLN A 224 6.68 8.45 -11.27
CA GLN A 224 6.35 8.59 -12.69
C GLN A 224 4.83 8.78 -12.93
N GLY A 225 4.04 8.85 -11.88
CA GLY A 225 2.59 8.95 -11.97
C GLY A 225 1.92 7.65 -12.41
N ILE A 226 2.51 6.50 -12.10
CA ILE A 226 1.99 5.16 -12.40
C ILE A 226 1.55 4.51 -11.08
N GLY A 227 0.34 3.91 -11.06
CA GLY A 227 -0.18 3.17 -9.91
C GLY A 227 -1.39 3.80 -9.24
N ASP A 228 -2.44 3.02 -9.08
CA ASP A 228 -3.75 3.41 -8.55
C ASP A 228 -4.07 2.70 -7.22
N THR A 229 -3.46 1.54 -7.01
CA THR A 229 -3.45 0.85 -5.72
C THR A 229 -2.07 0.26 -5.46
N ILE A 230 -1.67 0.21 -4.19
CA ILE A 230 -0.37 -0.36 -3.80
C ILE A 230 -0.52 -1.46 -2.76
N ARG A 231 0.47 -2.37 -2.75
CA ARG A 231 0.69 -3.31 -1.65
C ARG A 231 2.17 -3.44 -1.35
N VAL A 232 2.55 -3.16 -0.12
CA VAL A 232 3.82 -3.62 0.46
C VAL A 232 3.64 -5.06 0.89
N SER A 233 4.60 -5.94 0.59
CA SER A 233 4.54 -7.37 0.95
C SER A 233 5.76 -7.71 1.80
N LEU A 234 5.53 -8.12 3.04
CA LEU A 234 6.59 -8.39 4.01
C LEU A 234 6.43 -9.79 4.61
N THR A 235 7.55 -10.46 4.85
CA THR A 235 7.57 -11.63 5.74
C THR A 235 7.57 -11.12 7.17
N GLY A 236 6.37 -10.89 7.74
CA GLY A 236 6.19 -10.32 9.06
C GLY A 236 4.73 -10.02 9.39
N ASN A 237 4.50 -9.16 10.39
CA ASN A 237 3.16 -8.72 10.75
C ASN A 237 2.56 -7.86 9.61
N VAL A 238 1.38 -8.24 9.13
CA VAL A 238 0.68 -7.53 8.03
C VAL A 238 0.34 -6.06 8.35
N VAL A 239 0.27 -5.69 9.62
CA VAL A 239 0.12 -4.29 10.06
C VAL A 239 1.28 -3.42 9.60
N GLU A 240 2.50 -3.96 9.59
CA GLU A 240 3.70 -3.23 9.14
C GLU A 240 3.66 -2.94 7.63
N GLU A 241 2.96 -3.77 6.83
CA GLU A 241 2.73 -3.49 5.41
C GLU A 241 1.98 -2.16 5.21
N ILE A 242 0.94 -1.92 6.02
CA ILE A 242 0.11 -0.70 5.94
C ILE A 242 0.89 0.54 6.42
N LYS A 243 1.61 0.41 7.53
CA LYS A 243 2.44 1.52 8.04
C LYS A 243 3.48 1.95 7.01
N SER A 244 4.17 0.98 6.41
CA SER A 244 5.17 1.21 5.37
C SER A 244 4.55 1.84 4.11
N ALA A 245 3.40 1.35 3.67
CA ALA A 245 2.69 1.88 2.51
C ALA A 245 2.26 3.35 2.73
N LYS A 246 1.74 3.67 3.93
CA LYS A 246 1.40 5.05 4.31
C LYS A 246 2.63 5.96 4.28
N LEU A 247 3.73 5.50 4.87
CA LEU A 247 4.97 6.26 4.93
C LEU A 247 5.52 6.53 3.52
N ILE A 248 5.54 5.53 2.64
CA ILE A 248 5.96 5.69 1.23
C ILE A 248 5.09 6.74 0.52
N LEU A 249 3.76 6.65 0.61
CA LEU A 249 2.87 7.61 -0.03
C LEU A 249 3.05 9.03 0.51
N ARG A 250 3.26 9.19 1.81
CA ARG A 250 3.51 10.50 2.44
C ARG A 250 4.85 11.08 2.00
N THR A 251 5.92 10.29 2.06
CA THR A 251 7.27 10.71 1.63
C THR A 251 7.29 11.17 0.17
N LEU A 252 6.43 10.61 -0.68
CA LEU A 252 6.26 11.04 -2.08
C LEU A 252 5.27 12.20 -2.26
N GLY A 253 4.68 12.74 -1.19
CA GLY A 253 3.66 13.79 -1.28
C GLY A 253 2.33 13.35 -1.91
N LEU A 254 2.12 12.03 -2.05
CA LEU A 254 0.92 11.45 -2.67
C LEU A 254 -0.23 11.20 -1.68
N ARG A 255 0.04 11.38 -0.39
CA ARG A 255 -0.96 11.28 0.68
C ARG A 255 -0.66 12.32 1.75
N LYS A 256 -1.70 13.01 2.19
CA LYS A 256 -1.67 13.92 3.33
C LYS A 256 -2.14 13.21 4.60
N GLY A 257 -1.88 13.86 5.74
CA GLY A 257 -2.31 13.40 7.07
C GLY A 257 -1.28 12.54 7.79
N GLY A 258 -1.30 12.67 9.09
CA GLY A 258 -0.32 12.14 10.03
C GLY A 258 0.89 13.05 10.22
N ILE A 259 1.56 12.91 11.35
CA ILE A 259 2.73 13.71 11.68
C ILE A 259 3.98 13.12 11.00
N GLU A 260 4.72 13.97 10.27
CA GLU A 260 6.05 13.63 9.80
C GLU A 260 7.07 13.96 10.89
N VAL A 261 7.77 12.95 11.39
CA VAL A 261 8.86 13.16 12.37
C VAL A 261 10.18 13.25 11.62
N VAL A 262 10.90 14.35 11.81
CA VAL A 262 12.25 14.55 11.28
C VAL A 262 13.22 14.64 12.44
N SER A 263 14.33 13.91 12.37
CA SER A 263 15.36 13.92 13.40
C SER A 263 16.75 14.05 12.80
N CYS A 264 17.63 14.78 13.44
CA CYS A 264 19.02 14.81 13.01
C CYS A 264 19.73 13.49 13.37
N PRO A 265 20.75 13.10 12.57
CA PRO A 265 21.58 11.96 12.95
C PRO A 265 22.35 12.25 14.23
N THR A 266 22.58 11.22 15.05
CA THR A 266 23.44 11.34 16.24
C THR A 266 24.86 11.73 15.84
N CYS A 267 25.41 12.77 16.48
CA CYS A 267 26.77 13.23 16.23
C CYS A 267 27.44 13.66 17.55
N GLY A 268 28.71 14.03 17.53
CA GLY A 268 29.46 14.44 18.73
C GLY A 268 28.91 15.69 19.45
N ARG A 269 27.97 16.41 18.86
CA ARG A 269 27.28 17.56 19.47
C ARG A 269 25.98 17.20 20.21
N THR A 270 25.46 15.99 20.04
CA THR A 270 24.25 15.53 20.70
C THR A 270 24.40 15.53 22.20
N LYS A 271 23.45 16.12 22.94
CA LYS A 271 23.49 16.33 24.40
C LYS A 271 22.37 15.61 25.14
N ILE A 272 21.50 14.90 24.42
CA ILE A 272 20.34 14.17 24.94
C ILE A 272 20.35 12.74 24.40
N ASP A 273 19.52 11.86 24.96
CA ASP A 273 19.25 10.56 24.34
C ASP A 273 18.35 10.73 23.11
N GLN A 274 18.97 11.15 22.00
CA GLN A 274 18.31 11.45 20.74
C GLN A 274 17.55 10.26 20.16
N ILE A 275 18.09 9.05 20.29
CA ILE A 275 17.47 7.84 19.74
C ILE A 275 16.18 7.53 20.49
N SER A 276 16.26 7.53 21.83
CA SER A 276 15.08 7.28 22.66
C SER A 276 14.01 8.35 22.46
N LEU A 277 14.40 9.63 22.41
CA LEU A 277 13.45 10.73 22.21
C LEU A 277 12.77 10.65 20.83
N ALA A 278 13.51 10.41 19.76
CA ALA A 278 12.93 10.27 18.42
C ALA A 278 11.91 9.14 18.36
N ASN A 279 12.22 7.96 18.90
CA ASN A 279 11.30 6.84 18.99
C ASN A 279 10.02 7.17 19.79
N GLN A 280 10.16 7.88 20.92
CA GLN A 280 9.02 8.32 21.72
C GLN A 280 8.15 9.33 20.96
N VAL A 281 8.75 10.23 20.19
CA VAL A 281 8.02 11.21 19.37
C VAL A 281 7.33 10.52 18.20
N GLU A 282 7.93 9.52 17.57
CA GLU A 282 7.24 8.70 16.55
C GLU A 282 6.04 7.96 17.13
N ALA A 283 6.19 7.36 18.31
CA ALA A 283 5.09 6.69 19.00
C ALA A 283 3.97 7.68 19.41
N LEU A 284 4.33 8.89 19.81
CA LEU A 284 3.37 9.97 20.09
C LEU A 284 2.67 10.42 18.81
N ALA A 285 3.40 10.66 17.73
CA ALA A 285 2.90 11.09 16.43
C ALA A 285 1.85 10.12 15.87
N ALA A 286 2.03 8.82 16.07
CA ALA A 286 1.08 7.79 15.65
C ALA A 286 -0.31 7.93 16.30
N GLN A 287 -0.43 8.63 17.44
CA GLN A 287 -1.71 8.89 18.12
C GLN A 287 -2.50 10.04 17.48
N PHE A 288 -1.91 10.80 16.58
CA PHE A 288 -2.51 11.96 15.91
C PHE A 288 -2.57 11.79 14.38
N PRO A 289 -3.28 10.78 13.87
CA PRO A 289 -3.27 10.42 12.44
C PRO A 289 -3.90 11.49 11.52
N ASN A 290 -4.65 12.44 12.11
CA ASN A 290 -5.36 13.48 11.37
C ASN A 290 -4.60 14.81 11.31
N LEU A 291 -3.51 14.97 12.05
CA LEU A 291 -2.64 16.15 11.98
C LEU A 291 -1.69 16.02 10.80
N ASP A 292 -1.67 17.01 9.91
CA ASP A 292 -0.79 17.07 8.74
C ASP A 292 0.32 18.09 9.00
N ILE A 293 1.26 17.73 9.87
CA ILE A 293 2.33 18.61 10.33
C ILE A 293 3.67 17.87 10.41
N LYS A 294 4.75 18.65 10.46
CA LYS A 294 6.12 18.19 10.64
C LYS A 294 6.61 18.48 12.04
N VAL A 295 7.09 17.45 12.76
CA VAL A 295 7.68 17.56 14.09
C VAL A 295 9.18 17.26 14.05
N ALA A 296 10.00 18.20 14.51
CA ALA A 296 11.44 18.06 14.51
C ALA A 296 11.99 17.63 15.89
N VAL A 297 12.91 16.68 15.89
CA VAL A 297 13.65 16.22 17.08
C VAL A 297 15.14 16.41 16.84
N MET A 298 15.73 17.43 17.46
CA MET A 298 17.12 17.81 17.24
C MET A 298 17.96 17.60 18.50
N GLY A 299 19.10 16.95 18.34
CA GLY A 299 19.97 16.52 19.45
C GLY A 299 20.84 17.62 20.07
N CYS A 300 20.88 18.82 19.50
CA CYS A 300 21.64 19.94 20.04
C CYS A 300 21.03 21.30 19.70
N VAL A 301 21.30 22.30 20.55
CA VAL A 301 20.84 23.70 20.35
C VAL A 301 21.67 24.49 19.36
N VAL A 302 22.79 23.97 18.87
CA VAL A 302 23.70 24.70 17.95
C VAL A 302 23.11 24.78 16.55
N ASN A 303 22.84 23.63 15.94
CA ASN A 303 22.24 23.57 14.58
C ASN A 303 20.74 23.28 14.64
N GLY A 304 20.27 22.71 15.78
CA GLY A 304 18.88 22.27 15.94
C GLY A 304 17.83 23.30 15.57
N PRO A 305 17.91 24.55 16.03
CA PRO A 305 16.94 25.58 15.68
C PRO A 305 16.92 25.89 14.17
N GLY A 306 18.08 25.86 13.50
CA GLY A 306 18.17 26.06 12.05
C GLY A 306 17.58 24.90 11.25
N GLU A 307 17.87 23.66 11.68
CA GLU A 307 17.36 22.44 11.04
C GLU A 307 15.86 22.22 11.33
N ALA A 308 15.36 22.69 12.47
CA ALA A 308 13.94 22.66 12.81
C ALA A 308 13.13 23.83 12.23
N LYS A 309 13.74 24.76 11.48
CA LYS A 309 13.09 25.97 10.98
C LYS A 309 11.88 25.70 10.09
N GLU A 310 11.95 24.63 9.32
CA GLU A 310 10.87 24.23 8.39
C GLU A 310 9.87 23.27 9.02
N ALA A 311 10.04 22.94 10.32
CA ALA A 311 9.08 22.14 11.05
C ALA A 311 8.01 23.02 11.71
N ASP A 312 6.80 22.47 11.81
CA ASP A 312 5.69 23.14 12.47
C ASP A 312 5.88 23.19 13.98
N LEU A 313 6.43 22.10 14.54
CA LEU A 313 6.73 21.94 15.97
C LEU A 313 8.07 21.23 16.10
N GLY A 314 8.83 21.52 17.18
CA GLY A 314 10.07 20.79 17.38
C GLY A 314 10.72 21.02 18.73
N ILE A 315 11.67 20.14 19.03
CA ILE A 315 12.56 20.23 20.18
C ILE A 315 14.01 20.22 19.71
N ALA A 316 14.82 21.14 20.25
CA ALA A 316 16.27 21.10 20.12
C ALA A 316 16.89 20.88 21.51
N GLY A 317 17.48 19.69 21.73
CA GLY A 317 18.02 19.26 23.02
C GLY A 317 19.29 20.00 23.42
N GLY A 318 19.43 20.25 24.72
CA GLY A 318 20.62 20.77 25.36
C GLY A 318 20.89 19.96 26.64
N ILE A 319 21.84 20.38 27.47
CA ILE A 319 22.20 19.68 28.72
C ILE A 319 21.12 19.94 29.77
N GLY A 320 20.32 18.92 30.08
CA GLY A 320 19.23 18.95 31.07
C GLY A 320 18.03 19.81 30.70
N GLU A 321 18.10 20.58 29.62
CA GLU A 321 17.03 21.42 29.08
C GLU A 321 17.10 21.45 27.55
N GLY A 322 16.05 21.90 26.88
CA GLY A 322 16.03 22.12 25.44
C GLY A 322 15.14 23.28 25.04
N LEU A 323 15.07 23.53 23.76
CA LEU A 323 14.26 24.60 23.17
C LEU A 323 13.00 24.01 22.52
N LEU A 324 11.84 24.53 22.90
CA LEU A 324 10.59 24.32 22.16
C LEU A 324 10.57 25.30 20.98
N ILE A 325 10.38 24.77 19.79
CA ILE A 325 10.33 25.50 18.53
C ILE A 325 8.96 25.32 17.91
N LYS A 326 8.33 26.40 17.46
CA LYS A 326 7.05 26.36 16.76
C LYS A 326 7.08 27.31 15.58
N LYS A 327 6.72 26.79 14.38
CA LYS A 327 6.75 27.53 13.12
C LYS A 327 8.08 28.26 12.91
N GLY A 328 9.19 27.58 13.20
CA GLY A 328 10.54 28.10 13.03
C GLY A 328 11.01 29.09 14.11
N GLN A 329 10.21 29.39 15.13
CA GLN A 329 10.54 30.31 16.20
C GLN A 329 10.77 29.56 17.53
N ILE A 330 11.79 29.99 18.27
CA ILE A 330 12.04 29.53 19.64
C ILE A 330 10.98 30.14 20.54
N ILE A 331 10.15 29.29 21.18
CA ILE A 331 9.06 29.72 22.06
C ILE A 331 9.56 29.86 23.49
N ARG A 332 10.21 28.83 24.02
CA ARG A 332 10.71 28.78 25.38
C ARG A 332 11.71 27.65 25.58
N LYS A 333 12.44 27.72 26.67
CA LYS A 333 13.22 26.59 27.19
C LYS A 333 12.30 25.65 27.97
N ILE A 334 12.57 24.37 27.91
CA ILE A 334 11.85 23.34 28.66
C ILE A 334 12.84 22.31 29.22
N PRO A 335 12.63 21.82 30.47
CA PRO A 335 13.41 20.72 31.03
C PRO A 335 13.32 19.46 30.14
N GLU A 336 14.39 18.67 30.12
CA GLU A 336 14.43 17.43 29.32
C GLU A 336 13.29 16.47 29.69
N ALA A 337 12.96 16.35 30.97
CA ALA A 337 11.85 15.52 31.46
C ALA A 337 10.47 15.95 30.95
N GLU A 338 10.33 17.19 30.48
CA GLU A 338 9.07 17.75 29.96
C GLU A 338 8.95 17.69 28.42
N PHE A 339 9.93 17.15 27.70
CA PHE A 339 9.90 17.13 26.23
C PHE A 339 8.64 16.43 25.69
N ILE A 340 8.39 15.22 26.09
CA ILE A 340 7.21 14.45 25.61
C ILE A 340 5.89 15.03 26.14
N PRO A 341 5.73 15.36 27.43
CA PRO A 341 4.52 16.04 27.92
C PRO A 341 4.21 17.34 27.18
N THR A 342 5.24 18.17 26.91
CA THR A 342 5.07 19.43 26.18
C THR A 342 4.64 19.18 24.74
N LEU A 343 5.30 18.27 24.00
CA LEU A 343 4.90 17.94 22.65
C LEU A 343 3.46 17.41 22.58
N ARG A 344 3.08 16.54 23.52
CA ARG A 344 1.70 16.02 23.61
C ARG A 344 0.70 17.16 23.78
N TYR A 345 0.96 18.07 24.72
CA TYR A 345 0.09 19.22 24.94
C TYR A 345 -0.06 20.10 23.70
N GLU A 346 1.05 20.41 23.00
CA GLU A 346 1.02 21.20 21.77
C GLU A 346 0.24 20.49 20.63
N LEU A 347 0.35 19.18 20.52
CA LEU A 347 -0.35 18.38 19.52
C LEU A 347 -1.86 18.27 19.81
N GLU A 348 -2.24 18.07 21.08
CA GLU A 348 -3.64 18.03 21.52
C GLU A 348 -4.39 19.34 21.25
N HIS A 349 -3.69 20.48 21.38
CA HIS A 349 -4.26 21.83 21.18
C HIS A 349 -3.88 22.46 19.83
N TRP A 350 -3.39 21.67 18.88
CA TRP A 350 -2.86 22.19 17.62
C TRP A 350 -3.86 23.00 16.80
N ASN A 351 -5.11 22.55 16.74
CA ASN A 351 -6.18 23.17 15.97
C ASN A 351 -6.87 24.35 16.67
N GLU A 352 -6.51 24.63 17.91
CA GLU A 352 -7.07 25.73 18.70
C GLU A 352 -6.24 27.04 18.60
N GLN A 353 -5.15 27.03 17.78
CA GLN A 353 -4.14 28.08 17.75
C GLN A 353 -4.05 28.79 16.40
#